data_7d8e0fac4ea1b5c24448c0ee41f1d94d
#
_entry.id   7d8e0fac4ea1b5c24448c0ee41f1d94d
#
_cell.length_a   1.000
_cell.length_b   1.000
_cell.length_c   1.000
_cell.angle_alpha   90.00
_cell.angle_beta   90.00
_cell.angle_gamma   90.00
#
_symmetry.space_group_name_H-M   'P 1'
#
loop_
_entity.id
_entity.type
_entity.pdbx_description
1 polymer ?
#
loop_
_entity_poly.entity_id
_entity_poly.type
_entity_poly.pdbx_seq_one_letter_code
_entity_poly.pdbx_strand_id
1 'polypeptide(L)'
;PNFGLNFAQFEFGCEYYFDRYKYIVPIVEKDKVKDNSVNISFSPGITESKHTGERYFASSLSIAYSRRFHPCFAYGIGYDFMYNGTIAATPWYTDASESDCFSQGIVANFECLWGRVALRVGLGGYVINGEHQKLPYYERAGLFYYLDRDMSQYIGISIKAHAANAEFIEWTYGISLG
;
A
#
# COMPACT_ATOMS: atom_id res chain seq x y z
N PRO A 1 14.04 -26.30 14.49
CA PRO A 1 12.91 -25.58 13.91
C PRO A 1 12.65 -24.36 14.76
N ASN A 2 13.04 -23.17 14.24
CA ASN A 2 12.70 -21.90 14.86
C ASN A 2 11.27 -21.58 14.49
N PHE A 3 10.36 -21.77 15.44
CA PHE A 3 9.04 -21.16 15.37
C PHE A 3 9.21 -19.66 15.67
N GLY A 4 9.60 -18.89 14.66
CA GLY A 4 9.58 -17.43 14.73
C GLY A 4 8.14 -16.96 14.78
N LEU A 5 7.68 -16.59 15.96
CA LEU A 5 6.44 -15.86 16.13
C LEU A 5 6.68 -14.42 15.67
N ASN A 6 6.45 -14.16 14.38
CA ASN A 6 6.41 -12.81 13.85
C ASN A 6 5.01 -12.24 14.13
N PHE A 7 4.85 -11.61 15.29
CA PHE A 7 3.67 -10.81 15.59
C PHE A 7 3.88 -9.40 15.01
N ALA A 8 3.13 -9.05 13.98
CA ALA A 8 2.88 -7.66 13.68
C ALA A 8 1.74 -7.20 14.60
N GLN A 9 2.07 -6.46 15.64
CA GLN A 9 1.08 -5.88 16.54
C GLN A 9 0.75 -4.48 16.06
N PHE A 10 -0.52 -4.24 15.74
CA PHE A 10 -1.05 -2.90 15.51
C PHE A 10 -1.79 -2.48 16.78
N GLU A 11 -1.34 -1.39 17.37
CA GLU A 11 -1.99 -0.81 18.54
C GLU A 11 -2.71 0.49 18.12
N PHE A 12 -4.02 0.54 18.35
CA PHE A 12 -4.81 1.75 18.18
C PHE A 12 -5.14 2.29 19.56
N GLY A 13 -4.60 3.47 19.88
CA GLY A 13 -4.91 4.22 21.08
C GLY A 13 -5.83 5.40 20.77
N CYS A 14 -6.79 5.69 21.62
CA CYS A 14 -7.56 6.92 21.60
C CYS A 14 -7.25 7.69 22.89
N GLU A 15 -6.61 8.85 22.76
CA GLU A 15 -6.36 9.72 23.90
C GLU A 15 -7.39 10.86 23.92
N TYR A 16 -8.06 11.00 25.04
CA TYR A 16 -8.99 12.11 25.27
C TYR A 16 -8.38 13.06 26.31
N TYR A 17 -8.07 14.28 25.86
CA TYR A 17 -7.55 15.33 26.75
C TYR A 17 -8.69 16.19 27.30
N PHE A 18 -8.84 16.21 28.62
CA PHE A 18 -9.85 17.03 29.30
C PHE A 18 -9.48 18.52 29.32
N ASP A 19 -8.22 18.88 29.08
CA ASP A 19 -7.76 20.25 28.97
C ASP A 19 -7.74 20.72 27.52
N ARG A 20 -8.28 21.90 27.26
CA ARG A 20 -8.25 22.54 25.95
C ARG A 20 -6.85 23.05 25.61
N TYR A 21 -5.90 22.17 25.41
CA TYR A 21 -4.70 22.56 24.67
C TYR A 21 -5.13 22.84 23.24
N LYS A 22 -4.95 24.10 22.81
CA LYS A 22 -5.01 24.42 21.37
C LYS A 22 -3.85 23.68 20.69
N TYR A 23 -4.10 22.48 20.24
CA TYR A 23 -3.24 21.86 19.25
C TYR A 23 -3.26 22.77 18.03
N ILE A 24 -2.16 23.44 17.77
CA ILE A 24 -1.90 23.99 16.46
C ILE A 24 -1.60 22.78 15.57
N VAL A 25 -2.66 22.10 15.13
CA VAL A 25 -2.52 21.22 13.95
C VAL A 25 -1.95 22.14 12.89
N PRO A 26 -0.77 21.87 12.33
CA PRO A 26 -0.29 22.66 11.22
C PRO A 26 -1.38 22.62 10.16
N ILE A 27 -2.10 23.73 10.03
CA ILE A 27 -3.12 23.88 9.02
C ILE A 27 -2.34 23.81 7.72
N VAL A 28 -2.38 22.66 7.05
CA VAL A 28 -2.04 22.60 5.65
C VAL A 28 -2.96 23.63 5.03
N GLU A 29 -2.39 24.69 4.46
CA GLU A 29 -3.16 25.78 3.87
C GLU A 29 -4.19 25.13 2.94
N LYS A 30 -5.44 25.15 3.35
CA LYS A 30 -6.57 24.47 2.68
C LYS A 30 -6.71 24.88 1.22
N ASP A 31 -6.18 26.06 0.88
CA ASP A 31 -6.29 26.66 -0.45
C ASP A 31 -5.35 26.04 -1.49
N LYS A 32 -4.43 25.15 -1.10
CA LYS A 32 -3.44 24.54 -2.00
C LYS A 32 -3.63 23.06 -2.23
N VAL A 33 -4.39 22.40 -1.39
CA VAL A 33 -4.60 20.96 -1.50
C VAL A 33 -5.93 20.69 -2.18
N LYS A 34 -5.88 20.04 -3.31
CA LYS A 34 -7.06 19.71 -4.11
C LYS A 34 -7.89 18.62 -3.43
N ASP A 35 -9.21 18.75 -3.49
CA ASP A 35 -10.13 17.78 -2.92
C ASP A 35 -10.15 16.46 -3.70
N ASN A 36 -9.82 16.50 -4.99
CA ASN A 36 -9.78 15.34 -5.87
C ASN A 36 -8.40 15.23 -6.51
N SER A 37 -7.87 14.02 -6.60
CA SER A 37 -6.58 13.77 -7.23
C SER A 37 -6.54 12.40 -7.91
N VAL A 38 -5.69 12.29 -8.93
CA VAL A 38 -5.28 11.02 -9.52
C VAL A 38 -3.85 10.75 -9.05
N ASN A 39 -3.67 9.64 -8.37
CA ASN A 39 -2.38 9.21 -7.85
C ASN A 39 -1.80 8.12 -8.74
N ILE A 40 -0.55 8.28 -9.14
CA ILE A 40 0.21 7.26 -9.88
C ILE A 40 1.42 6.94 -9.03
N SER A 41 1.63 5.67 -8.70
CA SER A 41 2.77 5.26 -7.88
C SER A 41 3.41 3.98 -8.39
N PHE A 42 4.73 3.92 -8.23
CA PHE A 42 5.54 2.73 -8.45
C PHE A 42 6.17 2.30 -7.14
N SER A 43 6.07 1.01 -6.84
CA SER A 43 6.46 0.43 -5.55
C SER A 43 7.30 -0.83 -5.78
N PRO A 44 8.63 -0.70 -5.94
CA PRO A 44 9.53 -1.85 -5.94
C PRO A 44 9.64 -2.47 -4.55
N GLY A 45 9.91 -3.76 -4.51
CA GLY A 45 10.12 -4.53 -3.30
C GLY A 45 10.94 -5.79 -3.55
N ILE A 46 11.27 -6.47 -2.46
CA ILE A 46 11.96 -7.76 -2.49
C ILE A 46 11.11 -8.73 -1.68
N THR A 47 10.82 -9.87 -2.25
CA THR A 47 10.13 -10.97 -1.61
C THR A 47 11.04 -12.18 -1.51
N GLU A 48 10.85 -13.02 -0.51
CA GLU A 48 11.62 -14.24 -0.30
C GLU A 48 10.76 -15.47 -0.57
N SER A 49 11.26 -16.39 -1.37
CA SER A 49 10.59 -17.65 -1.60
C SER A 49 10.64 -18.52 -0.34
N LYS A 50 9.47 -18.94 0.15
CA LYS A 50 9.34 -19.82 1.32
C LYS A 50 9.95 -21.21 1.11
N HIS A 51 10.22 -21.59 -0.14
CA HIS A 51 10.71 -22.92 -0.49
C HIS A 51 12.22 -22.96 -0.71
N THR A 52 12.77 -21.94 -1.38
CA THR A 52 14.19 -21.88 -1.70
C THR A 52 14.98 -20.98 -0.76
N GLY A 53 14.31 -20.06 -0.03
CA GLY A 53 14.96 -19.03 0.75
C GLY A 53 15.64 -17.95 -0.10
N GLU A 54 15.49 -18.02 -1.43
CA GLU A 54 16.05 -17.04 -2.34
C GLU A 54 15.17 -15.80 -2.44
N ARG A 55 15.80 -14.68 -2.76
CA ARG A 55 15.13 -13.38 -2.88
C ARG A 55 14.86 -13.06 -4.33
N TYR A 56 13.65 -12.59 -4.57
CA TYR A 56 13.15 -12.24 -5.90
C TYR A 56 12.63 -10.81 -5.90
N PHE A 57 12.70 -10.17 -7.04
CA PHE A 57 12.11 -8.86 -7.26
C PHE A 57 10.59 -8.96 -7.27
N ALA A 58 9.95 -7.99 -6.63
CA ALA A 58 8.52 -7.76 -6.70
C ALA A 58 8.27 -6.27 -6.93
N SER A 59 7.17 -5.93 -7.56
CA SER A 59 6.81 -4.52 -7.75
C SER A 59 5.32 -4.34 -7.96
N SER A 60 4.84 -3.13 -7.68
CA SER A 60 3.48 -2.71 -7.99
C SER A 60 3.49 -1.35 -8.69
N LEU A 61 2.65 -1.21 -9.71
CA LEU A 61 2.27 0.06 -10.32
C LEU A 61 0.80 0.29 -10.01
N SER A 62 0.47 1.41 -9.36
CA SER A 62 -0.89 1.75 -8.97
C SER A 62 -1.34 3.05 -9.60
N ILE A 63 -2.57 3.06 -10.11
CA ILE A 63 -3.26 4.27 -10.57
C ILE A 63 -4.56 4.36 -9.80
N ALA A 64 -4.73 5.43 -9.01
CA ALA A 64 -5.88 5.56 -8.11
C ALA A 64 -6.47 6.97 -8.17
N TYR A 65 -7.80 7.05 -8.23
CA TYR A 65 -8.52 8.28 -7.94
C TYR A 65 -8.75 8.38 -6.44
N SER A 66 -8.47 9.55 -5.85
CA SER A 66 -8.69 9.83 -4.44
C SER A 66 -9.52 11.09 -4.27
N ARG A 67 -10.41 11.06 -3.29
CA ARG A 67 -11.21 12.20 -2.87
C ARG A 67 -11.02 12.47 -1.39
N ARG A 68 -10.56 13.69 -1.09
CA ARG A 68 -10.46 14.19 0.28
C ARG A 68 -11.81 14.77 0.69
N PHE A 69 -12.44 14.19 1.69
CA PHE A 69 -13.72 14.65 2.22
C PHE A 69 -13.58 15.39 3.57
N HIS A 70 -12.39 15.27 4.18
CA HIS A 70 -12.04 15.97 5.41
C HIS A 70 -10.54 16.33 5.37
N PRO A 71 -10.07 17.40 6.03
CA PRO A 71 -8.64 17.75 6.06
C PRO A 71 -7.71 16.59 6.45
N CYS A 72 -8.20 15.66 7.28
CA CYS A 72 -7.43 14.52 7.76
C CYS A 72 -7.80 13.19 7.07
N PHE A 73 -8.79 13.15 6.16
CA PHE A 73 -9.28 11.89 5.61
C PHE A 73 -9.55 11.98 4.11
N ALA A 74 -9.11 10.93 3.42
CA ALA A 74 -9.43 10.72 2.01
C ALA A 74 -9.83 9.25 1.78
N TYR A 75 -10.62 9.02 0.74
CA TYR A 75 -10.89 7.69 0.23
C TYR A 75 -10.59 7.65 -1.26
N GLY A 76 -10.36 6.47 -1.79
CA GLY A 76 -10.06 6.32 -3.20
C GLY A 76 -10.36 4.94 -3.73
N ILE A 77 -10.36 4.86 -5.06
CA ILE A 77 -10.42 3.61 -5.80
C ILE A 77 -9.31 3.61 -6.83
N GLY A 78 -8.65 2.47 -7.00
CA GLY A 78 -7.53 2.35 -7.91
C GLY A 78 -7.46 1.01 -8.61
N TYR A 79 -6.51 0.95 -9.51
CA TYR A 79 -6.15 -0.26 -10.24
C TYR A 79 -4.65 -0.52 -10.05
N ASP A 80 -4.33 -1.74 -9.65
CA ASP A 80 -2.97 -2.18 -9.36
C ASP A 80 -2.51 -3.19 -10.41
N PHE A 81 -1.31 -2.96 -10.94
CA PHE A 81 -0.53 -3.92 -11.73
C PHE A 81 0.60 -4.43 -10.84
N MET A 82 0.69 -5.72 -10.62
CA MET A 82 1.62 -6.33 -9.68
C MET A 82 2.47 -7.39 -10.37
N TYR A 83 3.75 -7.41 -10.03
CA TYR A 83 4.70 -8.43 -10.45
C TYR A 83 5.30 -9.10 -9.22
N ASN A 84 5.37 -10.43 -9.22
CA ASN A 84 5.99 -11.22 -8.16
C ASN A 84 6.85 -12.33 -8.76
N GLY A 85 8.18 -12.15 -8.71
CA GLY A 85 9.14 -13.09 -9.28
C GLY A 85 9.23 -14.45 -8.56
N THR A 86 8.68 -14.58 -7.33
CA THR A 86 8.73 -15.88 -6.61
C THR A 86 7.86 -16.93 -7.27
N ILE A 87 6.90 -16.55 -8.10
CA ILE A 87 5.96 -17.49 -8.73
C ILE A 87 6.69 -18.39 -9.71
N ALA A 88 7.56 -17.81 -10.55
CA ALA A 88 8.36 -18.59 -11.50
C ALA A 88 9.36 -19.54 -10.81
N ALA A 89 9.72 -19.27 -9.54
CA ALA A 89 10.66 -20.06 -8.77
C ALA A 89 9.99 -21.11 -7.86
N THR A 90 8.67 -21.24 -7.91
CA THR A 90 7.94 -22.16 -7.04
C THR A 90 7.88 -23.55 -7.66
N PRO A 91 8.42 -24.61 -7.01
CA PRO A 91 8.59 -25.95 -7.60
C PRO A 91 7.31 -26.65 -8.04
N TRP A 92 6.16 -26.28 -7.46
CA TRP A 92 4.85 -26.86 -7.78
C TRP A 92 4.27 -26.35 -9.11
N TYR A 93 4.80 -25.27 -9.63
CA TYR A 93 4.41 -24.69 -10.91
C TYR A 93 5.38 -25.22 -11.98
N THR A 94 5.33 -26.52 -12.28
CA THR A 94 6.15 -27.14 -13.33
C THR A 94 5.97 -26.52 -14.71
N ASP A 95 4.85 -25.81 -14.92
CA ASP A 95 4.48 -25.12 -16.15
C ASP A 95 4.30 -23.60 -15.96
N ALA A 96 4.89 -23.01 -14.89
CA ALA A 96 4.76 -21.58 -14.64
C ALA A 96 5.38 -20.77 -15.79
N SER A 97 4.55 -20.02 -16.45
CA SER A 97 4.94 -19.03 -17.45
C SER A 97 5.33 -17.71 -16.76
N GLU A 98 6.15 -16.91 -17.42
CA GLU A 98 6.45 -15.54 -16.94
C GLU A 98 5.19 -14.69 -16.76
N SER A 99 4.13 -14.97 -17.52
CA SER A 99 2.83 -14.31 -17.38
C SER A 99 2.17 -14.55 -16.04
N ASP A 100 2.46 -15.68 -15.37
CA ASP A 100 1.88 -16.02 -14.06
C ASP A 100 2.47 -15.18 -12.91
N CYS A 101 3.61 -14.54 -13.18
CA CYS A 101 4.20 -13.57 -12.25
C CYS A 101 3.41 -12.25 -12.19
N PHE A 102 2.49 -12.01 -13.13
CA PHE A 102 1.70 -10.79 -13.19
C PHE A 102 0.30 -11.00 -12.62
N SER A 103 -0.11 -10.06 -11.80
CA SER A 103 -1.46 -9.98 -11.25
C SER A 103 -2.01 -8.56 -11.40
N GLN A 104 -3.32 -8.44 -11.50
CA GLN A 104 -4.00 -7.16 -11.60
C GLN A 104 -5.18 -7.14 -10.65
N GLY A 105 -5.45 -5.98 -10.04
CA GLY A 105 -6.54 -5.85 -9.08
C GLY A 105 -7.14 -4.46 -8.99
N ILE A 106 -8.36 -4.42 -8.49
CA ILE A 106 -9.04 -3.18 -8.12
C ILE A 106 -8.91 -3.03 -6.61
N VAL A 107 -8.54 -1.84 -6.14
CA VAL A 107 -8.29 -1.54 -4.73
C VAL A 107 -9.13 -0.35 -4.27
N ALA A 108 -9.80 -0.51 -3.14
CA ALA A 108 -10.39 0.59 -2.38
C ALA A 108 -9.40 1.02 -1.30
N ASN A 109 -9.12 2.32 -1.22
CA ASN A 109 -8.17 2.90 -0.28
C ASN A 109 -8.85 3.86 0.69
N PHE A 110 -8.39 3.86 1.92
CA PHE A 110 -8.68 4.87 2.92
C PHE A 110 -7.38 5.46 3.44
N GLU A 111 -7.32 6.78 3.60
CA GLU A 111 -6.13 7.52 3.98
C GLU A 111 -6.41 8.44 5.16
N CYS A 112 -5.57 8.33 6.20
CA CYS A 112 -5.52 9.24 7.34
C CYS A 112 -4.32 10.17 7.18
N LEU A 113 -4.54 11.47 7.21
CA LEU A 113 -3.57 12.52 6.93
C LEU A 113 -3.23 13.33 8.17
N TRP A 114 -1.95 13.47 8.47
CA TRP A 114 -1.40 14.32 9.54
C TRP A 114 -0.35 15.27 8.94
N GLY A 115 -0.81 16.41 8.47
CA GLY A 115 0.04 17.32 7.72
C GLY A 115 0.53 16.67 6.42
N ARG A 116 1.83 16.39 6.32
CA ARG A 116 2.44 15.73 5.17
C ARG A 116 2.64 14.22 5.34
N VAL A 117 2.25 13.68 6.47
CA VAL A 117 2.30 12.24 6.72
C VAL A 117 0.93 11.64 6.47
N ALA A 118 0.87 10.50 5.81
CA ALA A 118 -0.36 9.76 5.55
C ALA A 118 -0.20 8.29 5.90
N LEU A 119 -1.17 7.75 6.63
CA LEU A 119 -1.39 6.31 6.75
C LEU A 119 -2.46 5.92 5.72
N ARG A 120 -2.12 5.04 4.80
CA ARG A 120 -3.05 4.52 3.79
C ARG A 120 -3.27 3.04 4.04
N VAL A 121 -4.54 2.64 4.07
CA VAL A 121 -4.95 1.23 4.09
C VAL A 121 -5.79 0.94 2.86
N GLY A 122 -5.62 -0.22 2.27
CA GLY A 122 -6.31 -0.64 1.06
C GLY A 122 -6.77 -2.09 1.15
N LEU A 123 -7.94 -2.34 0.57
CA LEU A 123 -8.47 -3.68 0.34
C LEU A 123 -8.72 -3.83 -1.15
N GLY A 124 -8.04 -4.78 -1.78
CA GLY A 124 -8.10 -5.03 -3.20
C GLY A 124 -8.63 -6.43 -3.53
N GLY A 125 -9.32 -6.53 -4.69
CA GLY A 125 -9.71 -7.78 -5.29
C GLY A 125 -8.95 -8.01 -6.58
N TYR A 126 -8.48 -9.24 -6.82
CA TYR A 126 -7.81 -9.60 -8.07
C TYR A 126 -8.80 -9.70 -9.21
N VAL A 127 -8.49 -9.02 -10.33
CA VAL A 127 -9.16 -9.18 -11.62
C VAL A 127 -8.44 -10.26 -12.45
N ILE A 128 -7.10 -10.21 -12.41
CA ILE A 128 -6.22 -11.24 -12.97
C ILE A 128 -5.31 -11.68 -11.83
N ASN A 129 -5.37 -12.95 -11.49
CA ASN A 129 -4.55 -13.53 -10.43
C ASN A 129 -3.59 -14.57 -11.04
N GLY A 130 -2.35 -14.17 -11.28
CA GLY A 130 -1.30 -15.08 -11.71
C GLY A 130 -0.94 -16.15 -10.67
N GLU A 131 -1.17 -15.83 -9.40
CA GLU A 131 -0.94 -16.71 -8.26
C GLU A 131 -2.18 -17.57 -7.95
N HIS A 132 -2.56 -18.47 -8.83
CA HIS A 132 -3.82 -19.28 -8.77
C HIS A 132 -4.20 -19.91 -7.43
N GLN A 133 -3.29 -19.93 -6.46
CA GLN A 133 -3.52 -20.56 -5.14
C GLN A 133 -3.79 -19.56 -4.01
N LYS A 134 -3.69 -18.26 -4.26
CA LYS A 134 -3.96 -17.24 -3.23
C LYS A 134 -5.43 -16.86 -3.20
N LEU A 135 -5.80 -16.25 -2.07
CA LEU A 135 -7.14 -15.69 -1.91
C LEU A 135 -7.44 -14.67 -3.01
N PRO A 136 -8.72 -14.48 -3.40
CA PRO A 136 -9.09 -13.55 -4.47
C PRO A 136 -8.95 -12.07 -4.07
N TYR A 137 -8.44 -11.78 -2.89
CA TYR A 137 -8.26 -10.44 -2.36
C TYR A 137 -6.86 -10.26 -1.74
N TYR A 138 -6.44 -9.01 -1.62
CA TYR A 138 -5.22 -8.60 -0.94
C TYR A 138 -5.46 -7.36 -0.10
N GLU A 139 -4.63 -7.19 0.89
CA GLU A 139 -4.61 -6.05 1.79
C GLU A 139 -3.31 -5.27 1.59
N ARG A 140 -3.37 -3.96 1.76
CA ARG A 140 -2.19 -3.10 1.74
C ARG A 140 -2.27 -2.09 2.86
N ALA A 141 -1.19 -1.90 3.60
CA ALA A 141 -1.07 -0.84 4.58
C ALA A 141 0.28 -0.15 4.41
N GLY A 142 0.32 1.18 4.47
CA GLY A 142 1.55 1.90 4.26
C GLY A 142 1.55 3.29 4.89
N LEU A 143 2.77 3.76 5.17
CA LEU A 143 3.05 5.09 5.67
C LEU A 143 3.72 5.89 4.56
N PHE A 144 3.20 7.07 4.27
CA PHE A 144 3.64 7.93 3.18
C PHE A 144 3.98 9.31 3.68
N TYR A 145 4.93 9.95 3.03
CA TYR A 145 5.34 11.31 3.30
C TYR A 145 5.29 12.14 2.02
N TYR A 146 4.47 13.19 2.01
CA TYR A 146 4.38 14.13 0.90
C TYR A 146 5.56 15.10 0.94
N LEU A 147 6.31 15.16 -0.16
CA LEU A 147 7.57 15.90 -0.27
C LEU A 147 7.34 17.41 -0.37
N ASP A 148 6.22 17.80 -0.92
CA ASP A 148 5.85 19.19 -1.13
C ASP A 148 4.58 19.59 -0.36
N ARG A 149 4.32 20.90 -0.28
CA ARG A 149 3.15 21.43 0.41
C ARG A 149 1.85 21.24 -0.38
N ASP A 150 1.95 21.13 -1.69
CA ASP A 150 0.81 20.93 -2.60
C ASP A 150 0.41 19.45 -2.66
N MET A 151 1.15 18.59 -1.93
CA MET A 151 0.95 17.14 -1.85
C MET A 151 0.96 16.47 -3.23
N SER A 152 1.80 16.98 -4.14
CA SER A 152 1.89 16.48 -5.51
C SER A 152 2.84 15.30 -5.67
N GLN A 153 3.79 15.12 -4.74
CA GLN A 153 4.74 14.01 -4.76
C GLN A 153 4.85 13.38 -3.38
N TYR A 154 5.00 12.07 -3.34
CA TYR A 154 5.16 11.34 -2.08
C TYR A 154 6.12 10.17 -2.21
N ILE A 155 6.74 9.84 -1.10
CA ILE A 155 7.49 8.61 -0.88
C ILE A 155 6.85 7.84 0.27
N GLY A 156 7.07 6.56 0.33
CA GLY A 156 6.50 5.76 1.41
C GLY A 156 7.04 4.35 1.48
N ILE A 157 6.56 3.67 2.50
CA ILE A 157 6.78 2.25 2.72
C ILE A 157 5.43 1.60 2.95
N SER A 158 5.18 0.47 2.31
CA SER A 158 3.95 -0.28 2.47
C SER A 158 4.22 -1.77 2.59
N ILE A 159 3.25 -2.47 3.14
CA ILE A 159 3.21 -3.92 3.24
C ILE A 159 2.00 -4.39 2.45
N LYS A 160 2.22 -5.30 1.51
CA LYS A 160 1.16 -6.06 0.86
C LYS A 160 0.99 -7.37 1.61
N ALA A 161 -0.26 -7.77 1.85
CA ALA A 161 -0.60 -8.96 2.62
C ALA A 161 -1.77 -9.72 2.00
N HIS A 162 -1.89 -11.01 2.35
CA HIS A 162 -3.03 -11.86 2.08
C HIS A 162 -3.49 -12.50 3.39
N ALA A 163 -4.73 -12.24 3.81
CA ALA A 163 -5.29 -12.72 5.08
C ALA A 163 -4.32 -12.47 6.26
N ALA A 164 -3.85 -11.21 6.38
CA ALA A 164 -2.88 -10.75 7.38
C ALA A 164 -1.48 -11.41 7.31
N ASN A 165 -1.19 -12.25 6.33
CA ASN A 165 0.16 -12.73 6.08
C ASN A 165 0.91 -11.74 5.20
N ALA A 166 1.88 -11.04 5.76
CA ALA A 166 2.75 -10.13 5.04
C ALA A 166 3.47 -10.88 3.91
N GLU A 167 3.43 -10.34 2.72
CA GLU A 167 4.07 -10.91 1.55
C GLU A 167 5.45 -10.32 1.36
N PHE A 168 5.50 -9.00 1.26
CA PHE A 168 6.75 -8.24 1.14
C PHE A 168 6.53 -6.76 1.49
N ILE A 169 7.65 -6.07 1.70
CA ILE A 169 7.70 -4.63 1.93
C ILE A 169 7.97 -3.95 0.59
N GLU A 170 7.17 -2.93 0.30
CA GLU A 170 7.27 -2.09 -0.89
C GLU A 170 7.82 -0.71 -0.52
N TRP A 171 8.75 -0.19 -1.32
CA TRP A 171 9.21 1.20 -1.28
C TRP A 171 8.48 1.97 -2.37
N THR A 172 7.74 2.98 -2.02
CA THR A 172 6.86 3.67 -2.95
C THR A 172 7.37 5.06 -3.27
N TYR A 173 7.36 5.41 -4.55
CA TYR A 173 7.37 6.78 -5.02
C TYR A 173 6.10 7.02 -5.85
N GLY A 174 5.44 8.16 -5.62
CA GLY A 174 4.22 8.49 -6.32
C GLY A 174 4.05 9.98 -6.58
N ILE A 175 3.21 10.25 -7.56
CA ILE A 175 2.77 11.59 -7.94
C ILE A 175 1.26 11.68 -7.79
N SER A 176 0.78 12.84 -7.37
CA SER A 176 -0.63 13.17 -7.20
C SER A 176 -0.98 14.34 -8.12
N LEU A 177 -1.84 14.07 -9.08
CA LEU A 177 -2.31 15.01 -10.09
C LEU A 177 -3.78 15.36 -9.76
N GLY A 178 -4.11 16.63 -9.69
CA GLY A 178 -5.48 17.02 -9.40
C GLY A 178 -5.69 18.52 -9.52
#